data_f66259b36cc0798e976a3bfcb2d0846e
#
_entry.id   f66259b36cc0798e976a3bfcb2d0846e
#
_cell.length_a   1.000
_cell.length_b   1.000
_cell.length_c   1.000
_cell.angle_alpha   90.00
_cell.angle_beta   90.00
_cell.angle_gamma   90.00
#
_symmetry.space_group_name_H-M   'P 1'
#
loop_
_entity.id
_entity.type
_entity.pdbx_description
1 polymer ?
#
loop_
_entity_poly.entity_id
_entity_poly.type
_entity_poly.pdbx_seq_one_letter_code
_entity_poly.pdbx_strand_id
1 'polypeptide(L)'
;VQLRNCENIDARFLEILADNVAKYFAQQEIKLISLQDSIDVCILKEFQSLLKNKGVDSVIVSNLSVKQAIEVISNLEYLIAMRFHACLIGAKAKSKVLGISYDKKVFSLAENVNFPVLNLKEYNLDEGFNKLKKLNPNDYILPD
;
A
#
# COMPACT_ATOMS: atom_id res chain seq x y z
N VAL A 1 -4.60 1.52 1.14
CA VAL A 1 -3.75 0.32 1.34
C VAL A 1 -4.22 -0.80 0.42
N GLN A 2 -3.32 -1.36 -0.32
CA GLN A 2 -3.59 -2.50 -1.18
C GLN A 2 -2.70 -3.67 -0.72
N LEU A 3 -3.31 -4.76 -0.28
CA LEU A 3 -2.63 -5.96 0.21
C LEU A 3 -3.08 -7.18 -0.57
N ARG A 4 -2.23 -8.19 -0.62
CA ARG A 4 -2.58 -9.52 -1.12
C ARG A 4 -2.06 -10.59 -0.17
N ASN A 5 -2.71 -11.73 -0.16
CA ASN A 5 -2.22 -12.86 0.60
C ASN A 5 -0.98 -13.46 -0.08
N CYS A 6 0.08 -13.69 0.67
CA CYS A 6 1.29 -14.36 0.20
C CYS A 6 2.00 -15.03 1.39
N GLU A 7 2.95 -15.94 1.11
CA GLU A 7 3.62 -16.73 2.15
C GLU A 7 4.35 -15.91 3.20
N ASN A 8 4.89 -14.77 2.80
CA ASN A 8 5.74 -13.95 3.66
C ASN A 8 4.96 -12.91 4.48
N ILE A 9 3.66 -12.80 4.25
CA ILE A 9 2.84 -11.87 5.03
C ILE A 9 2.22 -12.65 6.20
N ASP A 10 2.55 -12.25 7.41
CA ASP A 10 2.09 -12.92 8.62
C ASP A 10 1.33 -11.95 9.54
N ALA A 11 0.76 -12.50 10.62
CA ALA A 11 -0.04 -11.72 11.57
C ALA A 11 0.78 -10.60 12.22
N ARG A 12 2.07 -10.84 12.47
CA ARG A 12 2.96 -9.83 13.07
C ARG A 12 3.16 -8.64 12.12
N PHE A 13 3.44 -8.92 10.85
CA PHE A 13 3.59 -7.86 9.86
C PHE A 13 2.32 -7.02 9.76
N LEU A 14 1.15 -7.65 9.66
CA LEU A 14 -0.13 -6.95 9.60
C LEU A 14 -0.38 -6.09 10.82
N GLU A 15 -0.06 -6.58 12.01
CA GLU A 15 -0.21 -5.85 13.26
C GLU A 15 0.66 -4.58 13.28
N ILE A 16 1.94 -4.72 12.90
CA ILE A 16 2.87 -3.60 12.85
C ILE A 16 2.47 -2.60 11.75
N LEU A 17 2.01 -3.10 10.61
CA LEU A 17 1.50 -2.24 9.54
C LEU A 17 0.30 -1.42 10.03
N ALA A 18 -0.65 -2.07 10.72
CA ALA A 18 -1.81 -1.40 11.27
C ALA A 18 -1.41 -0.35 12.32
N ASP A 19 -0.44 -0.64 13.17
CA ASP A 19 0.11 0.32 14.13
C ASP A 19 0.64 1.58 13.44
N ASN A 20 1.36 1.40 12.35
CA ASN A 20 1.93 2.52 11.61
C ASN A 20 0.88 3.32 10.84
N VAL A 21 -0.10 2.65 10.24
CA VAL A 21 -1.21 3.34 9.59
C VAL A 21 -1.98 4.18 10.61
N ALA A 22 -2.25 3.62 11.79
CA ALA A 22 -2.93 4.35 12.88
C ALA A 22 -2.09 5.54 13.36
N LYS A 23 -0.78 5.36 13.49
CA LYS A 23 0.13 6.42 13.96
C LYS A 23 0.22 7.59 12.97
N TYR A 24 0.37 7.30 11.67
CA TYR A 24 0.66 8.32 10.67
C TYR A 24 -0.56 8.84 9.92
N PHE A 25 -1.66 8.09 9.87
CA PHE A 25 -2.80 8.39 9.00
C PHE A 25 -4.16 8.34 9.71
N ALA A 26 -4.20 8.41 11.05
CA ALA A 26 -5.45 8.30 11.82
C ALA A 26 -6.51 9.33 11.43
N GLN A 27 -6.10 10.49 10.93
CA GLN A 27 -7.00 11.59 10.57
C GLN A 27 -7.43 11.57 9.11
N GLN A 28 -6.97 10.57 8.35
CA GLN A 28 -7.25 10.47 6.92
C GLN A 28 -8.29 9.37 6.64
N GLU A 29 -9.00 9.52 5.53
CA GLU A 29 -9.86 8.45 5.01
C GLU A 29 -8.97 7.31 4.50
N ILE A 30 -9.23 6.09 4.99
CA ILE A 30 -8.44 4.91 4.64
C ILE A 30 -9.27 3.97 3.80
N LYS A 31 -8.81 3.75 2.57
CA LYS A 31 -9.40 2.78 1.65
C LYS A 31 -8.51 1.54 1.58
N LEU A 32 -9.11 0.37 1.74
CA LEU A 32 -8.46 -0.92 1.60
C LEU A 32 -8.88 -1.48 0.24
N ILE A 33 -7.93 -1.53 -0.69
CA ILE A 33 -8.23 -1.77 -2.10
C ILE A 33 -7.96 -3.21 -2.48
N SER A 34 -9.00 -3.87 -2.99
CA SER A 34 -8.89 -5.22 -3.55
C SER A 34 -8.77 -5.14 -5.07
N LEU A 35 -7.71 -5.73 -5.60
CA LEU A 35 -7.52 -5.83 -7.06
C LEU A 35 -7.84 -7.22 -7.58
N GLN A 36 -7.88 -8.22 -6.71
CA GLN A 36 -8.30 -9.58 -7.03
C GLN A 36 -9.03 -10.14 -5.82
N ASP A 37 -10.35 -10.03 -5.84
CA ASP A 37 -11.18 -10.27 -4.65
C ASP A 37 -11.00 -11.65 -4.04
N SER A 38 -10.83 -12.69 -4.86
CA SER A 38 -10.62 -14.06 -4.38
C SER A 38 -9.34 -14.24 -3.54
N ILE A 39 -8.38 -13.34 -3.70
CA ILE A 39 -7.10 -13.38 -2.98
C ILE A 39 -7.03 -12.28 -1.92
N ASP A 40 -7.53 -11.09 -2.24
CA ASP A 40 -7.26 -9.89 -1.46
C ASP A 40 -8.29 -9.62 -0.34
N VAL A 41 -9.57 -9.95 -0.55
CA VAL A 41 -10.63 -9.53 0.36
C VAL A 41 -10.46 -10.09 1.77
N CYS A 42 -10.05 -11.34 1.89
CA CYS A 42 -9.88 -11.98 3.20
C CYS A 42 -8.84 -11.26 4.07
N ILE A 43 -7.66 -10.99 3.50
CA ILE A 43 -6.61 -10.29 4.22
C ILE A 43 -6.98 -8.83 4.51
N LEU A 44 -7.72 -8.17 3.61
CA LEU A 44 -8.18 -6.81 3.84
C LEU A 44 -9.20 -6.73 4.96
N LYS A 45 -10.08 -7.71 5.11
CA LYS A 45 -11.01 -7.80 6.25
C LYS A 45 -10.27 -7.96 7.57
N GLU A 46 -9.24 -8.81 7.58
CA GLU A 46 -8.38 -9.00 8.74
C GLU A 46 -7.67 -7.68 9.11
N PHE A 47 -7.11 -7.01 8.13
CA PHE A 47 -6.45 -5.71 8.33
C PHE A 47 -7.43 -4.63 8.79
N GLN A 48 -8.63 -4.60 8.24
CA GLN A 48 -9.70 -3.70 8.66
C GLN A 48 -10.03 -3.87 10.15
N SER A 49 -10.10 -5.13 10.60
CA SER A 49 -10.36 -5.43 12.02
C SER A 49 -9.22 -4.95 12.91
N LEU A 50 -7.97 -5.12 12.47
CA LEU A 50 -6.80 -4.63 13.21
C LEU A 50 -6.82 -3.10 13.34
N LEU A 51 -7.16 -2.39 12.27
CA LEU A 51 -7.29 -0.93 12.30
C LEU A 51 -8.41 -0.49 13.24
N LYS A 52 -9.55 -1.16 13.20
CA LYS A 52 -10.68 -0.84 14.06
C LYS A 52 -10.34 -0.99 15.53
N ASN A 53 -9.56 -2.03 15.88
CA ASN A 53 -9.09 -2.23 17.26
C ASN A 53 -8.18 -1.09 17.74
N LYS A 54 -7.61 -0.33 16.82
CA LYS A 54 -6.76 0.83 17.10
C LYS A 54 -7.53 2.15 16.98
N GLY A 55 -8.85 2.07 16.82
CA GLY A 55 -9.72 3.25 16.71
C GLY A 55 -9.74 3.90 15.34
N VAL A 56 -9.31 3.17 14.29
CA VAL A 56 -9.24 3.69 12.93
C VAL A 56 -10.27 2.99 12.05
N ASP A 57 -11.18 3.76 11.47
CA ASP A 57 -12.16 3.25 10.52
C ASP A 57 -11.54 3.18 9.12
N SER A 58 -11.97 2.19 8.35
CA SER A 58 -11.53 2.00 6.97
C SER A 58 -12.64 1.39 6.14
N VAL A 59 -12.53 1.54 4.82
CA VAL A 59 -13.52 1.02 3.86
C VAL A 59 -12.84 0.09 2.89
N ILE A 60 -13.40 -1.11 2.71
CA ILE A 60 -12.92 -2.05 1.70
C ILE A 60 -13.56 -1.68 0.36
N VAL A 61 -12.72 -1.44 -0.64
CA VAL A 61 -13.12 -1.14 -2.01
C VAL A 61 -12.81 -2.37 -2.86
N SER A 62 -13.84 -3.05 -3.32
CA SER A 62 -13.74 -4.33 -4.03
C SER A 62 -14.63 -4.36 -5.26
N ASN A 63 -14.58 -5.47 -6.00
CA ASN A 63 -15.37 -5.67 -7.21
C ASN A 63 -15.13 -4.56 -8.25
N LEU A 64 -13.87 -4.15 -8.40
CA LEU A 64 -13.49 -3.08 -9.31
C LEU A 64 -13.17 -3.63 -10.70
N SER A 65 -13.67 -2.95 -11.74
CA SER A 65 -13.14 -3.12 -13.09
C SER A 65 -11.73 -2.53 -13.16
N VAL A 66 -10.98 -2.84 -14.21
CA VAL A 66 -9.65 -2.26 -14.42
C VAL A 66 -9.72 -0.73 -14.43
N LYS A 67 -10.69 -0.17 -15.14
CA LYS A 67 -10.89 1.28 -15.21
C LYS A 67 -11.17 1.89 -13.83
N GLN A 68 -12.06 1.25 -13.05
CA GLN A 68 -12.39 1.72 -11.70
C GLN A 68 -11.19 1.64 -10.77
N ALA A 69 -10.39 0.58 -10.85
CA ALA A 69 -9.18 0.43 -10.05
C ALA A 69 -8.18 1.55 -10.36
N ILE A 70 -7.98 1.88 -11.63
CA ILE A 70 -7.12 2.98 -12.04
C ILE A 70 -7.63 4.30 -11.47
N GLU A 71 -8.92 4.56 -11.56
CA GLU A 71 -9.54 5.79 -11.03
C GLU A 71 -9.34 5.90 -9.51
N VAL A 72 -9.61 4.84 -8.77
CA VAL A 72 -9.46 4.84 -7.31
C VAL A 72 -8.00 5.13 -6.92
N ILE A 73 -7.06 4.41 -7.52
CA ILE A 73 -5.63 4.55 -7.19
C ILE A 73 -5.12 5.92 -7.60
N SER A 74 -5.54 6.43 -8.76
CA SER A 74 -5.07 7.71 -9.29
C SER A 74 -5.51 8.91 -8.45
N ASN A 75 -6.53 8.75 -7.62
CA ASN A 75 -7.04 9.82 -6.76
C ASN A 75 -6.51 9.77 -5.31
N LEU A 76 -5.59 8.84 -5.02
CA LEU A 76 -5.01 8.74 -3.68
C LEU A 76 -3.87 9.73 -3.49
N GLU A 77 -3.80 10.35 -2.33
CA GLU A 77 -2.63 11.12 -1.93
C GLU A 77 -1.47 10.20 -1.55
N TYR A 78 -1.77 9.17 -0.76
CA TYR A 78 -0.80 8.16 -0.32
C TYR A 78 -1.26 6.78 -0.74
N LEU A 79 -0.33 5.96 -1.19
CA LEU A 79 -0.60 4.56 -1.56
C LEU A 79 0.43 3.65 -0.91
N ILE A 80 -0.05 2.67 -0.15
CA ILE A 80 0.76 1.58 0.38
C ILE A 80 0.30 0.32 -0.33
N ALA A 81 1.16 -0.30 -1.12
CA ALA A 81 0.70 -1.36 -2.03
C ALA A 81 1.72 -2.48 -2.22
N MET A 82 1.20 -3.68 -2.41
CA MET A 82 1.99 -4.89 -2.67
C MET A 82 2.06 -5.24 -4.15
N ARG A 83 1.04 -4.87 -4.95
CA ARG A 83 0.99 -5.26 -6.37
C ARG A 83 1.74 -4.25 -7.24
N PHE A 84 2.52 -4.80 -8.17
CA PHE A 84 3.31 -4.03 -9.12
C PHE A 84 2.48 -2.97 -9.85
N HIS A 85 1.35 -3.38 -10.44
CA HIS A 85 0.52 -2.45 -11.21
C HIS A 85 -0.10 -1.36 -10.34
N ALA A 86 -0.44 -1.65 -9.09
CA ALA A 86 -0.93 -0.62 -8.17
C ALA A 86 0.13 0.43 -7.91
N CYS A 87 1.35 0.01 -7.63
CA CYS A 87 2.48 0.93 -7.41
C CYS A 87 2.75 1.78 -8.66
N LEU A 88 2.75 1.17 -9.84
CA LEU A 88 3.00 1.87 -11.10
C LEU A 88 1.92 2.93 -11.38
N ILE A 89 0.66 2.56 -11.22
CA ILE A 89 -0.47 3.48 -11.43
C ILE A 89 -0.38 4.64 -10.44
N GLY A 90 -0.13 4.34 -9.17
CA GLY A 90 0.01 5.37 -8.14
C GLY A 90 1.15 6.34 -8.44
N ALA A 91 2.30 5.82 -8.84
CA ALA A 91 3.46 6.65 -9.17
C ALA A 91 3.17 7.54 -10.40
N LYS A 92 2.56 7.00 -11.44
CA LYS A 92 2.19 7.78 -12.64
C LYS A 92 1.19 8.88 -12.32
N ALA A 93 0.31 8.66 -11.35
CA ALA A 93 -0.67 9.64 -10.91
C ALA A 93 -0.09 10.63 -9.87
N LYS A 94 1.20 10.52 -9.55
CA LYS A 94 1.87 11.36 -8.56
C LYS A 94 1.34 11.18 -7.13
N SER A 95 0.82 10.00 -6.81
CA SER A 95 0.57 9.59 -5.43
C SER A 95 1.91 9.36 -4.73
N LYS A 96 1.95 9.55 -3.42
CA LYS A 96 3.12 9.20 -2.62
C LYS A 96 3.05 7.70 -2.32
N VAL A 97 3.97 6.92 -2.88
CA VAL A 97 3.92 5.46 -2.88
C VAL A 97 4.92 4.87 -1.88
N LEU A 98 4.45 3.94 -1.07
CA LEU A 98 5.28 3.00 -0.32
C LEU A 98 4.97 1.59 -0.85
N GLY A 99 5.93 0.97 -1.50
CA GLY A 99 5.79 -0.39 -1.98
C GLY A 99 6.09 -1.41 -0.88
N ILE A 100 5.39 -2.53 -0.92
CA ILE A 100 5.69 -3.70 -0.08
C ILE A 100 6.11 -4.81 -1.01
N SER A 101 7.38 -5.19 -0.94
CA SER A 101 7.97 -6.16 -1.84
C SER A 101 7.93 -7.56 -1.24
N TYR A 102 7.22 -8.46 -1.91
CA TYR A 102 7.25 -9.90 -1.64
C TYR A 102 8.01 -10.65 -2.73
N ASP A 103 8.39 -9.94 -3.79
CA ASP A 103 9.21 -10.45 -4.89
C ASP A 103 10.10 -9.32 -5.45
N LYS A 104 10.84 -9.60 -6.51
CA LYS A 104 11.77 -8.63 -7.09
C LYS A 104 11.10 -7.51 -7.90
N LYS A 105 9.86 -7.71 -8.34
CA LYS A 105 9.20 -6.78 -9.28
C LYS A 105 8.94 -5.42 -8.65
N VAL A 106 8.33 -5.40 -7.48
CA VAL A 106 8.03 -4.15 -6.77
C VAL A 106 9.31 -3.46 -6.31
N PHE A 107 10.28 -4.23 -5.82
CA PHE A 107 11.57 -3.69 -5.41
C PHE A 107 12.30 -3.00 -6.58
N SER A 108 12.36 -3.66 -7.73
CA SER A 108 13.00 -3.09 -8.93
C SER A 108 12.27 -1.83 -9.43
N LEU A 109 10.95 -1.85 -9.40
CA LEU A 109 10.16 -0.69 -9.77
C LEU A 109 10.45 0.49 -8.82
N ALA A 110 10.51 0.23 -7.52
CA ALA A 110 10.79 1.26 -6.52
C ALA A 110 12.16 1.90 -6.74
N GLU A 111 13.18 1.10 -7.03
CA GLU A 111 14.52 1.63 -7.33
C GLU A 111 14.52 2.49 -8.59
N ASN A 112 13.85 2.03 -9.64
CA ASN A 112 13.83 2.73 -10.93
C ASN A 112 13.01 4.02 -10.89
N VAL A 113 11.89 4.01 -10.17
CA VAL A 113 10.99 5.18 -10.08
C VAL A 113 11.39 6.12 -8.95
N ASN A 114 12.03 5.61 -7.93
CA ASN A 114 12.48 6.37 -6.76
C ASN A 114 11.38 6.59 -5.71
N PHE A 115 10.71 5.51 -5.31
CA PHE A 115 9.82 5.54 -4.14
C PHE A 115 10.31 4.54 -3.07
N PRO A 116 9.97 4.76 -1.79
CA PRO A 116 10.38 3.84 -0.73
C PRO A 116 9.69 2.47 -0.84
N VAL A 117 10.39 1.43 -0.41
CA VAL A 117 9.90 0.06 -0.45
C VAL A 117 10.28 -0.68 0.83
N LEU A 118 9.37 -1.53 1.30
CA LEU A 118 9.58 -2.46 2.40
C LEU A 118 9.76 -3.87 1.85
N ASN A 119 10.77 -4.58 2.35
CA ASN A 119 10.96 -5.99 2.04
C ASN A 119 10.31 -6.81 3.16
N LEU A 120 9.44 -7.77 2.83
CA LEU A 120 8.75 -8.60 3.82
C LEU A 120 9.69 -9.48 4.64
N LYS A 121 10.90 -9.75 4.15
CA LYS A 121 11.89 -10.56 4.88
C LYS A 121 12.67 -9.76 5.90
N GLU A 122 12.90 -8.49 5.62
CA GLU A 122 13.66 -7.61 6.48
C GLU A 122 13.12 -6.19 6.31
N TYR A 123 12.36 -5.71 7.31
CA TYR A 123 11.66 -4.43 7.18
C TYR A 123 11.79 -3.58 8.44
N ASN A 124 11.75 -2.28 8.20
CA ASN A 124 11.56 -1.27 9.24
C ASN A 124 10.39 -0.37 8.81
N LEU A 125 9.20 -0.67 9.36
CA LEU A 125 7.97 0.03 8.99
C LEU A 125 7.98 1.50 9.38
N ASP A 126 8.49 1.82 10.55
CA ASP A 126 8.56 3.22 11.00
C ASP A 126 9.42 4.06 10.06
N GLU A 127 10.57 3.54 9.66
CA GLU A 127 11.44 4.21 8.68
C GLU A 127 10.77 4.35 7.33
N GLY A 128 10.09 3.29 6.85
CA GLY A 128 9.36 3.33 5.59
C GLY A 128 8.26 4.37 5.58
N PHE A 129 7.48 4.47 6.65
CA PHE A 129 6.42 5.47 6.78
C PHE A 129 6.99 6.89 6.90
N ASN A 130 8.10 7.07 7.59
CA ASN A 130 8.80 8.37 7.63
C ASN A 130 9.22 8.83 6.23
N LYS A 131 9.79 7.94 5.44
CA LYS A 131 10.15 8.22 4.05
C LYS A 131 8.92 8.54 3.21
N LEU A 132 7.83 7.80 3.39
CA LEU A 132 6.58 8.04 2.69
C LEU A 132 6.03 9.45 2.98
N LYS A 133 6.03 9.87 4.23
CA LYS A 133 5.53 11.18 4.62
C LYS A 133 6.36 12.33 4.06
N LYS A 134 7.64 12.12 3.83
CA LYS A 134 8.58 13.13 3.30
C LYS A 134 8.75 13.06 1.79
N LEU A 135 8.13 12.09 1.13
CA LEU A 135 8.31 11.83 -0.29
C LEU A 135 7.75 12.98 -1.13
N ASN A 136 8.52 13.38 -2.14
CA ASN A 136 8.06 14.33 -3.15
C ASN A 136 7.82 13.58 -4.47
N PRO A 137 6.57 13.45 -4.92
CA PRO A 137 6.27 12.72 -6.17
C PRO A 137 6.89 13.34 -7.42
N ASN A 138 7.29 14.59 -7.35
CA ASN A 138 7.99 15.25 -8.47
C ASN A 138 9.40 14.70 -8.67
N ASP A 139 9.94 13.97 -7.69
CA ASP A 139 11.24 13.31 -7.79
C ASP A 139 11.15 11.93 -8.47
N TYR A 140 9.96 11.48 -8.84
CA TYR A 140 9.79 10.20 -9.54
C TYR A 140 10.40 10.25 -10.94
N ILE A 141 11.09 9.16 -11.29
CA ILE A 141 11.58 8.90 -12.64
C ILE A 141 10.62 7.90 -13.26
N LEU A 142 9.62 8.40 -14.00
CA LEU A 142 8.55 7.56 -14.52
C LEU A 142 8.98 6.83 -15.78
N PRO A 143 8.58 5.55 -15.94
CA PRO A 143 8.79 4.82 -17.18
C PRO A 143 7.93 5.41 -18.31
N ASP A 144 8.45 5.34 -19.50
CA ASP A 144 7.76 5.81 -20.71
C ASP A 144 6.53 4.96 -21.06
#